data_b8283662cc2da80c6224c0cf7aae31dd
#
_entry.id   b8283662cc2da80c6224c0cf7aae31dd
#
_cell.length_a   1.000
_cell.length_b   1.000
_cell.length_c   1.000
_cell.angle_alpha   90.00
_cell.angle_beta   90.00
_cell.angle_gamma   90.00
#
_symmetry.space_group_name_H-M   'P 1'
#
loop_
_entity.id
_entity.type
_entity.pdbx_description
1 polymer ?
#
loop_
_entity_poly.entity_id
_entity_poly.type
_entity_poly.pdbx_seq_one_letter_code
_entity_poly.pdbx_strand_id
1 'polypeptide(L)'
;MNGATMTASHQKPETIARGARMLRTALGPSIARFLEDPGVIEVMLNPDGRIWIDRLSEGLADTGEMLSAADGERIVRLVAHHVGAEVHARAPRVSAELPETGERFEGLLPPVVAAPAFAIRKPAVAVFTLDDYVAAGIMSADQAVTLREAVASRANILVAGGTSTGKTTLTNALLAEVAKTSDRVVIIEDTRELQCAAPNLVAMRTKDGVATLSDLVRSSLRLRPDRIPVGEVRGSEALDLLKAWGTGHPGGIGTIHAGSGIGALRRLEQLIQEAVITVPRALIAETIDLVAVLAGRGSARRLVELARVDGLGPDGDYAITPATTSKGDPS
;
A
#
# COMPACT_ATOMS: atom_id res chain seq x y z
N MET A 1 -5.39 37.81 -27.32
CA MET A 1 -5.31 36.41 -27.77
C MET A 1 -3.85 35.99 -27.70
N ASN A 2 -3.41 35.33 -26.68
CA ASN A 2 -2.11 34.68 -26.64
C ASN A 2 -2.31 33.37 -25.87
N GLY A 3 -2.42 32.28 -26.61
CA GLY A 3 -2.47 30.95 -26.09
C GLY A 3 -1.07 30.52 -25.69
N ALA A 4 -0.82 30.41 -24.38
CA ALA A 4 0.37 29.74 -23.87
C ALA A 4 0.16 28.22 -23.95
N THR A 5 0.72 27.61 -24.96
CA THR A 5 0.82 26.16 -25.12
C THR A 5 1.84 25.67 -24.08
N MET A 6 1.34 25.07 -22.97
CA MET A 6 2.21 24.31 -22.05
C MET A 6 2.70 23.05 -22.76
N THR A 7 3.91 23.08 -23.25
CA THR A 7 4.64 21.90 -23.73
C THR A 7 5.00 21.03 -22.55
N ALA A 8 4.26 19.94 -22.35
CA ALA A 8 4.71 18.84 -21.50
C ALA A 8 6.04 18.32 -22.07
N SER A 9 7.12 18.47 -21.33
CA SER A 9 8.45 17.96 -21.71
C SER A 9 8.41 16.43 -21.67
N HIS A 10 8.21 15.80 -22.81
CA HIS A 10 8.50 14.38 -23.01
C HIS A 10 10.03 14.21 -22.93
N GLN A 11 10.52 13.82 -21.77
CA GLN A 11 11.92 13.39 -21.63
C GLN A 11 12.13 12.21 -22.59
N LYS A 12 13.14 12.30 -23.45
CA LYS A 12 13.47 11.22 -24.39
C LYS A 12 13.84 9.95 -23.60
N PRO A 13 13.46 8.73 -24.03
CA PRO A 13 13.75 7.47 -23.33
C PRO A 13 15.22 7.28 -22.92
N GLU A 14 16.16 7.76 -23.73
CA GLU A 14 17.61 7.75 -23.44
C GLU A 14 18.00 8.61 -22.24
N THR A 15 17.32 9.73 -22.01
CA THR A 15 17.59 10.60 -20.85
C THR A 15 17.14 9.95 -19.56
N ILE A 16 16.01 9.24 -19.58
CA ILE A 16 15.50 8.48 -18.42
C ILE A 16 16.46 7.33 -18.08
N ALA A 17 16.86 6.52 -19.06
CA ALA A 17 17.80 5.41 -18.86
C ALA A 17 19.20 5.88 -18.38
N ARG A 18 19.64 7.05 -18.82
CA ARG A 18 20.89 7.66 -18.35
C ARG A 18 20.77 8.11 -16.90
N GLY A 19 19.67 8.76 -16.53
CA GLY A 19 19.37 9.18 -15.16
C GLY A 19 19.31 7.99 -14.20
N ALA A 20 18.67 6.91 -14.60
CA ALA A 20 18.58 5.66 -13.83
C ALA A 20 19.96 5.05 -13.55
N ARG A 21 20.82 4.96 -14.55
CA ARG A 21 22.20 4.47 -14.37
C ARG A 21 23.02 5.36 -13.45
N MET A 22 22.89 6.68 -13.59
CA MET A 22 23.58 7.63 -12.70
C MET A 22 23.14 7.46 -11.25
N LEU A 23 21.85 7.26 -11.01
CA LEU A 23 21.32 7.04 -9.67
C LEU A 23 21.82 5.73 -9.07
N ARG A 24 21.77 4.61 -9.82
CA ARG A 24 22.34 3.34 -9.35
C ARG A 24 23.82 3.43 -9.02
N THR A 25 24.61 4.12 -9.84
CA THR A 25 26.03 4.38 -9.54
C THR A 25 26.20 5.21 -8.29
N ALA A 26 25.32 6.20 -8.07
CA ALA A 26 25.37 7.08 -6.90
C ALA A 26 24.99 6.38 -5.58
N LEU A 27 24.11 5.38 -5.63
CA LEU A 27 23.76 4.55 -4.46
C LEU A 27 24.98 3.80 -3.91
N GLY A 28 25.98 3.54 -4.76
CA GLY A 28 27.19 2.85 -4.38
C GLY A 28 27.01 1.32 -4.23
N PRO A 29 28.12 0.59 -4.09
CA PRO A 29 28.10 -0.87 -4.12
C PRO A 29 27.36 -1.49 -2.92
N SER A 30 27.44 -0.87 -1.74
CA SER A 30 26.79 -1.39 -0.53
C SER A 30 25.26 -1.38 -0.64
N ILE A 31 24.68 -0.22 -0.98
CA ILE A 31 23.24 -0.11 -1.14
C ILE A 31 22.75 -0.95 -2.31
N ALA A 32 23.48 -0.94 -3.44
CA ALA A 32 23.11 -1.76 -4.61
C ALA A 32 23.04 -3.25 -4.26
N ARG A 33 24.03 -3.79 -3.54
CA ARG A 33 24.06 -5.18 -3.08
C ARG A 33 22.83 -5.52 -2.21
N PHE A 34 22.44 -4.65 -1.28
CA PHE A 34 21.27 -4.87 -0.44
C PHE A 34 19.97 -4.79 -1.25
N LEU A 35 19.90 -3.93 -2.24
CA LEU A 35 18.73 -3.85 -3.13
C LEU A 35 18.63 -5.09 -4.05
N GLU A 36 19.73 -5.73 -4.41
CA GLU A 36 19.76 -6.96 -5.19
C GLU A 36 19.45 -8.22 -4.37
N ASP A 37 19.68 -8.19 -3.04
CA ASP A 37 19.39 -9.32 -2.15
C ASP A 37 17.88 -9.53 -2.00
N PRO A 38 17.29 -10.65 -2.47
CA PRO A 38 15.85 -10.90 -2.40
C PRO A 38 15.30 -11.00 -0.97
N GLY A 39 16.16 -11.28 0.01
CA GLY A 39 15.78 -11.31 1.43
C GLY A 39 15.64 -9.93 2.07
N VAL A 40 16.16 -8.87 1.46
CA VAL A 40 16.07 -7.49 1.97
C VAL A 40 14.80 -6.84 1.44
N ILE A 41 14.02 -6.26 2.35
CA ILE A 41 12.77 -5.55 2.06
C ILE A 41 13.03 -4.04 1.98
N GLU A 42 13.88 -3.53 2.88
CA GLU A 42 14.12 -2.09 3.04
C GLU A 42 15.58 -1.83 3.40
N VAL A 43 16.13 -0.74 2.85
CA VAL A 43 17.48 -0.22 3.16
C VAL A 43 17.33 1.18 3.69
N MET A 44 17.92 1.48 4.84
CA MET A 44 17.79 2.77 5.51
C MET A 44 19.15 3.36 5.82
N LEU A 45 19.31 4.67 5.59
CA LEU A 45 20.40 5.48 6.08
C LEU A 45 19.91 6.34 7.24
N ASN A 46 20.54 6.21 8.39
CA ASN A 46 20.29 7.06 9.55
C ASN A 46 21.21 8.31 9.55
N PRO A 47 20.84 9.38 10.29
CA PRO A 47 21.67 10.59 10.38
C PRO A 47 23.06 10.38 10.94
N ASP A 48 23.31 9.29 11.67
CA ASP A 48 24.66 8.91 12.17
C ASP A 48 25.53 8.27 11.09
N GLY A 49 25.01 8.11 9.87
CA GLY A 49 25.69 7.51 8.72
C GLY A 49 25.59 6.00 8.65
N ARG A 50 24.95 5.32 9.62
CA ARG A 50 24.79 3.86 9.62
C ARG A 50 23.75 3.42 8.61
N ILE A 51 24.07 2.33 7.90
CA ILE A 51 23.14 1.66 6.99
C ILE A 51 22.45 0.52 7.74
N TRP A 52 21.14 0.55 7.78
CA TRP A 52 20.28 -0.48 8.33
C TRP A 52 19.51 -1.17 7.22
N ILE A 53 19.17 -2.44 7.42
CA ILE A 53 18.30 -3.20 6.51
C ILE A 53 17.18 -3.86 7.29
N ASP A 54 16.01 -4.00 6.64
CA ASP A 54 14.93 -4.88 7.11
C ASP A 54 14.88 -6.12 6.22
N ARG A 55 14.98 -7.30 6.83
CA ARG A 55 14.93 -8.60 6.15
C ARG A 55 13.59 -9.29 6.35
N LEU A 56 13.15 -9.99 5.33
CA LEU A 56 11.86 -10.70 5.32
C LEU A 56 11.75 -11.72 6.49
N SER A 57 12.83 -12.42 6.81
CA SER A 57 12.85 -13.48 7.82
C SER A 57 13.43 -13.02 9.17
N GLU A 58 14.40 -12.10 9.17
CA GLU A 58 15.21 -11.75 10.35
C GLU A 58 14.79 -10.40 10.96
N GLY A 59 14.10 -9.54 10.17
CA GLY A 59 13.71 -8.20 10.60
C GLY A 59 14.85 -7.19 10.48
N LEU A 60 14.81 -6.16 11.32
CA LEU A 60 15.72 -5.02 11.30
C LEU A 60 17.11 -5.38 11.81
N ALA A 61 18.16 -5.05 11.06
CA ALA A 61 19.55 -5.30 11.39
C ALA A 61 20.46 -4.14 11.01
N ASP A 62 21.45 -3.84 11.86
CA ASP A 62 22.59 -2.95 11.55
C ASP A 62 23.55 -3.72 10.63
N THR A 63 23.89 -3.16 9.49
CA THR A 63 24.81 -3.79 8.52
C THR A 63 26.30 -3.65 8.93
N GLY A 64 26.58 -2.76 9.89
CA GLY A 64 27.95 -2.34 10.22
C GLY A 64 28.60 -1.42 9.16
N GLU A 65 27.89 -1.10 8.08
CA GLU A 65 28.39 -0.21 7.02
C GLU A 65 27.97 1.24 7.26
N MET A 66 28.82 2.15 6.80
CA MET A 66 28.65 3.58 6.98
C MET A 66 28.64 4.29 5.63
N LEU A 67 27.79 5.30 5.50
CA LEU A 67 27.76 6.22 4.38
C LEU A 67 28.06 7.65 4.88
N SER A 68 28.88 8.40 4.16
CA SER A 68 29.17 9.78 4.52
C SER A 68 27.93 10.68 4.35
N ALA A 69 27.82 11.73 5.16
CA ALA A 69 26.74 12.71 5.02
C ALA A 69 26.72 13.34 3.61
N ALA A 70 27.89 13.59 3.02
CA ALA A 70 28.00 14.14 1.67
C ALA A 70 27.45 13.16 0.60
N ASP A 71 27.70 11.85 0.74
CA ASP A 71 27.16 10.86 -0.17
C ASP A 71 25.66 10.68 0.03
N GLY A 72 25.17 10.67 1.29
CA GLY A 72 23.75 10.63 1.60
C GLY A 72 22.99 11.82 0.98
N GLU A 73 23.53 13.04 1.14
CA GLU A 73 22.95 14.24 0.52
C GLU A 73 22.96 14.16 -1.00
N ARG A 74 24.05 13.70 -1.60
CA ARG A 74 24.16 13.51 -3.06
C ARG A 74 23.09 12.55 -3.58
N ILE A 75 22.84 11.44 -2.89
CA ILE A 75 21.78 10.47 -3.25
C ILE A 75 20.42 11.13 -3.21
N VAL A 76 20.07 11.79 -2.09
CA VAL A 76 18.77 12.46 -1.93
C VAL A 76 18.54 13.51 -3.03
N ARG A 77 19.56 14.32 -3.36
CA ARG A 77 19.46 15.33 -4.41
C ARG A 77 19.34 14.73 -5.82
N LEU A 78 20.03 13.63 -6.10
CA LEU A 78 19.91 12.94 -7.39
C LEU A 78 18.53 12.31 -7.58
N VAL A 79 17.97 11.71 -6.54
CA VAL A 79 16.59 11.20 -6.57
C VAL A 79 15.61 12.35 -6.82
N ALA A 80 15.72 13.46 -6.08
CA ALA A 80 14.88 14.63 -6.27
C ALA A 80 14.95 15.15 -7.72
N HIS A 81 16.14 15.33 -8.25
CA HIS A 81 16.34 15.76 -9.64
C HIS A 81 15.69 14.79 -10.65
N HIS A 82 15.78 13.47 -10.39
CA HIS A 82 15.19 12.46 -11.28
C HIS A 82 13.67 12.59 -11.38
N VAL A 83 12.98 12.90 -10.27
CA VAL A 83 11.52 13.08 -10.25
C VAL A 83 11.09 14.52 -10.54
N GLY A 84 12.02 15.40 -10.91
CA GLY A 84 11.73 16.81 -11.20
C GLY A 84 11.39 17.64 -9.97
N ALA A 85 11.82 17.19 -8.78
CA ALA A 85 11.67 17.91 -7.52
C ALA A 85 12.97 18.65 -7.13
N GLU A 86 12.83 19.71 -6.36
CA GLU A 86 13.95 20.40 -5.73
C GLU A 86 13.98 20.11 -4.23
N VAL A 87 15.18 19.81 -3.70
CA VAL A 87 15.39 19.58 -2.27
C VAL A 87 16.36 20.62 -1.72
N HIS A 88 15.89 21.40 -0.76
CA HIS A 88 16.65 22.48 -0.11
C HIS A 88 16.11 22.73 1.31
N ALA A 89 16.74 23.64 2.07
CA ALA A 89 16.38 23.89 3.47
C ALA A 89 14.91 24.26 3.73
N ARG A 90 14.18 24.80 2.74
CA ARG A 90 12.74 25.12 2.84
C ARG A 90 11.84 24.00 2.34
N ALA A 91 12.37 23.04 1.59
CA ALA A 91 11.71 21.84 1.10
C ALA A 91 12.65 20.64 1.27
N PRO A 92 12.92 20.21 2.52
CA PRO A 92 14.00 19.28 2.84
C PRO A 92 13.64 17.81 2.63
N ARG A 93 12.48 17.51 2.02
CA ARG A 93 11.94 16.17 1.84
C ARG A 93 11.75 15.84 0.37
N VAL A 94 12.00 14.59 0.01
CA VAL A 94 11.64 14.00 -1.28
C VAL A 94 11.06 12.61 -1.10
N SER A 95 9.87 12.39 -1.66
CA SER A 95 9.27 11.07 -1.84
C SER A 95 9.30 10.74 -3.34
N ALA A 96 9.79 9.56 -3.69
CA ALA A 96 9.98 9.17 -5.08
C ALA A 96 9.83 7.66 -5.27
N GLU A 97 9.62 7.25 -6.53
CA GLU A 97 9.81 5.89 -6.99
C GLU A 97 11.11 5.85 -7.79
N LEU A 98 12.01 4.94 -7.47
CA LEU A 98 13.27 4.80 -8.17
C LEU A 98 13.03 4.23 -9.58
N PRO A 99 13.76 4.72 -10.60
CA PRO A 99 13.56 4.31 -11.98
C PRO A 99 13.95 2.84 -12.19
N GLU A 100 13.32 2.20 -13.17
CA GLU A 100 13.51 0.83 -13.64
C GLU A 100 13.00 -0.25 -12.67
N THR A 101 13.25 -0.14 -11.39
CA THR A 101 12.95 -1.17 -10.39
C THR A 101 11.79 -0.83 -9.47
N GLY A 102 11.42 0.46 -9.39
CA GLY A 102 10.20 0.89 -8.69
C GLY A 102 10.30 0.86 -7.18
N GLU A 103 11.51 0.86 -6.60
CA GLU A 103 11.68 1.01 -5.15
C GLU A 103 11.14 2.37 -4.69
N ARG A 104 10.42 2.36 -3.58
CA ARG A 104 9.98 3.57 -2.91
C ARG A 104 11.12 4.21 -2.14
N PHE A 105 11.39 5.46 -2.42
CA PHE A 105 12.41 6.26 -1.76
C PHE A 105 11.78 7.38 -0.95
N GLU A 106 12.15 7.52 0.31
CA GLU A 106 11.86 8.69 1.14
C GLU A 106 13.19 9.25 1.64
N GLY A 107 13.47 10.50 1.32
CA GLY A 107 14.72 11.18 1.69
C GLY A 107 14.48 12.48 2.43
N LEU A 108 15.32 12.73 3.43
CA LEU A 108 15.28 13.91 4.30
C LEU A 108 16.66 14.57 4.36
N LEU A 109 16.67 15.89 4.31
CA LEU A 109 17.86 16.72 4.51
C LEU A 109 17.71 17.67 5.70
N PRO A 110 18.80 18.21 6.25
CA PRO A 110 18.72 19.32 7.21
C PRO A 110 17.84 20.47 6.66
N PRO A 111 17.05 21.17 7.50
CA PRO A 111 17.12 21.21 8.97
C PRO A 111 16.15 20.24 9.70
N VAL A 112 15.38 19.40 9.01
CA VAL A 112 14.40 18.48 9.66
C VAL A 112 15.05 17.24 10.24
N VAL A 113 16.29 16.96 9.86
CA VAL A 113 17.18 15.92 10.41
C VAL A 113 18.55 16.52 10.67
N ALA A 114 19.35 15.90 11.55
CA ALA A 114 20.70 16.40 11.88
C ALA A 114 21.70 16.22 10.72
N ALA A 115 21.53 15.16 9.95
CA ALA A 115 22.28 14.84 8.74
C ALA A 115 21.37 14.09 7.76
N PRO A 116 21.74 13.93 6.48
CA PRO A 116 20.92 13.23 5.50
C PRO A 116 20.47 11.85 5.97
N ALA A 117 19.20 11.55 5.77
CA ALA A 117 18.60 10.25 6.06
C ALA A 117 17.69 9.83 4.90
N PHE A 118 17.59 8.54 4.64
CA PHE A 118 16.64 8.02 3.67
C PHE A 118 16.24 6.58 3.97
N ALA A 119 15.10 6.17 3.43
CA ALA A 119 14.66 4.79 3.35
C ALA A 119 14.36 4.41 1.88
N ILE A 120 14.80 3.23 1.47
CA ILE A 120 14.52 2.63 0.16
C ILE A 120 13.80 1.32 0.39
N ARG A 121 12.50 1.29 0.10
CA ARG A 121 11.68 0.09 0.26
C ARG A 121 11.45 -0.58 -1.08
N LYS A 122 11.77 -1.87 -1.15
CA LYS A 122 11.58 -2.67 -2.37
C LYS A 122 10.11 -2.97 -2.60
N PRO A 123 9.64 -2.99 -3.86
CA PRO A 123 8.34 -3.53 -4.19
C PRO A 123 8.29 -5.03 -3.84
N ALA A 124 7.10 -5.54 -3.53
CA ALA A 124 6.93 -6.98 -3.32
C ALA A 124 7.31 -7.74 -4.62
N VAL A 125 8.32 -8.61 -4.54
CA VAL A 125 8.86 -9.31 -5.72
C VAL A 125 7.98 -10.50 -6.11
N ALA A 126 7.26 -11.11 -5.16
CA ALA A 126 6.41 -12.28 -5.39
C ALA A 126 4.97 -11.99 -4.99
N VAL A 127 4.05 -12.34 -5.86
CA VAL A 127 2.62 -12.41 -5.50
C VAL A 127 2.40 -13.77 -4.86
N PHE A 128 2.24 -13.79 -3.53
CA PHE A 128 1.83 -14.99 -2.81
C PHE A 128 0.37 -15.31 -3.16
N THR A 129 0.07 -16.56 -3.40
CA THR A 129 -1.30 -17.04 -3.55
C THR A 129 -1.92 -17.33 -2.18
N LEU A 130 -3.25 -17.46 -2.11
CA LEU A 130 -3.90 -17.88 -0.86
C LEU A 130 -3.45 -19.30 -0.44
N ASP A 131 -3.07 -20.16 -1.40
CA ASP A 131 -2.52 -21.48 -1.10
C ASP A 131 -1.13 -21.40 -0.47
N ASP A 132 -0.29 -20.44 -0.88
CA ASP A 132 1.01 -20.20 -0.25
C ASP A 132 0.83 -19.74 1.21
N TYR A 133 -0.21 -18.94 1.49
CA TYR A 133 -0.54 -18.54 2.86
C TYR A 133 -0.95 -19.72 3.73
N VAL A 134 -1.71 -20.68 3.16
CA VAL A 134 -2.08 -21.91 3.86
C VAL A 134 -0.85 -22.79 4.10
N ALA A 135 -0.02 -23.00 3.07
CA ALA A 135 1.21 -23.78 3.17
C ALA A 135 2.20 -23.21 4.19
N ALA A 136 2.29 -21.89 4.29
CA ALA A 136 3.12 -21.20 5.29
C ALA A 136 2.48 -21.17 6.69
N GLY A 137 1.27 -21.71 6.87
CA GLY A 137 0.54 -21.70 8.14
C GLY A 137 0.12 -20.31 8.61
N ILE A 138 0.04 -19.33 7.70
CA ILE A 138 -0.39 -17.96 8.00
C ILE A 138 -1.89 -17.88 8.14
N MET A 139 -2.64 -18.68 7.37
CA MET A 139 -4.10 -18.84 7.47
C MET A 139 -4.49 -20.30 7.36
N SER A 140 -5.72 -20.62 7.77
CA SER A 140 -6.30 -21.95 7.59
C SER A 140 -6.84 -22.13 6.14
N ALA A 141 -7.03 -23.38 5.73
CA ALA A 141 -7.67 -23.70 4.45
C ALA A 141 -9.10 -23.11 4.35
N ASP A 142 -9.88 -23.16 5.44
CA ASP A 142 -11.23 -22.59 5.49
C ASP A 142 -11.22 -21.07 5.33
N GLN A 143 -10.25 -20.38 5.94
CA GLN A 143 -10.05 -18.93 5.74
C GLN A 143 -9.72 -18.60 4.26
N ALA A 144 -8.88 -19.41 3.62
CA ALA A 144 -8.55 -19.22 2.21
C ALA A 144 -9.76 -19.45 1.30
N VAL A 145 -10.58 -20.47 1.57
CA VAL A 145 -11.84 -20.72 0.85
C VAL A 145 -12.80 -19.54 1.01
N THR A 146 -13.02 -19.08 2.25
CA THR A 146 -13.88 -17.93 2.53
C THR A 146 -13.43 -16.67 1.78
N LEU A 147 -12.12 -16.40 1.74
CA LEU A 147 -11.58 -15.25 1.01
C LEU A 147 -11.78 -15.39 -0.52
N ARG A 148 -11.62 -16.58 -1.10
CA ARG A 148 -11.91 -16.82 -2.52
C ARG A 148 -13.38 -16.61 -2.84
N GLU A 149 -14.27 -17.14 -2.00
CA GLU A 149 -15.72 -16.96 -2.15
C GLU A 149 -16.10 -15.47 -2.04
N ALA A 150 -15.53 -14.75 -1.08
CA ALA A 150 -15.74 -13.32 -0.93
C ALA A 150 -15.27 -12.53 -2.18
N VAL A 151 -14.11 -12.86 -2.75
CA VAL A 151 -13.67 -12.27 -4.02
C VAL A 151 -14.62 -12.62 -5.16
N ALA A 152 -15.04 -13.89 -5.28
CA ALA A 152 -15.93 -14.34 -6.34
C ALA A 152 -17.32 -13.66 -6.27
N SER A 153 -17.86 -13.49 -5.06
CA SER A 153 -19.15 -12.81 -4.81
C SER A 153 -19.07 -11.27 -4.85
N ARG A 154 -17.89 -10.70 -5.14
CA ARG A 154 -17.65 -9.25 -5.12
C ARG A 154 -17.89 -8.60 -3.76
N ALA A 155 -17.56 -9.30 -2.68
CA ALA A 155 -17.58 -8.70 -1.34
C ALA A 155 -16.53 -7.58 -1.21
N ASN A 156 -16.86 -6.53 -0.48
CA ASN A 156 -15.95 -5.46 -0.12
C ASN A 156 -15.09 -5.89 1.07
N ILE A 157 -13.80 -6.06 0.86
CA ILE A 157 -12.87 -6.64 1.83
C ILE A 157 -11.93 -5.56 2.37
N LEU A 158 -11.90 -5.41 3.68
CA LEU A 158 -10.96 -4.53 4.37
C LEU A 158 -9.85 -5.36 5.00
N VAL A 159 -8.60 -5.17 4.55
CA VAL A 159 -7.42 -5.86 5.09
C VAL A 159 -6.78 -4.98 6.14
N ALA A 160 -6.84 -5.40 7.40
CA ALA A 160 -6.34 -4.67 8.55
C ALA A 160 -5.05 -5.29 9.11
N GLY A 161 -4.28 -4.49 9.82
CA GLY A 161 -3.06 -4.93 10.50
C GLY A 161 -2.10 -3.77 10.79
N GLY A 162 -1.13 -4.00 11.64
CA GLY A 162 -0.05 -3.05 11.92
C GLY A 162 0.93 -2.87 10.75
N THR A 163 1.98 -2.08 10.97
CA THR A 163 3.07 -1.90 10.00
C THR A 163 3.82 -3.22 9.83
N SER A 164 4.17 -3.55 8.58
CA SER A 164 4.92 -4.75 8.19
C SER A 164 4.25 -6.10 8.51
N THR A 165 2.94 -6.13 8.80
CA THR A 165 2.19 -7.38 8.99
C THR A 165 1.86 -8.10 7.68
N GLY A 166 2.06 -7.45 6.52
CA GLY A 166 1.82 -8.04 5.20
C GLY A 166 0.44 -7.73 4.61
N LYS A 167 -0.20 -6.61 5.00
CA LYS A 167 -1.49 -6.17 4.42
C LYS A 167 -1.44 -6.13 2.89
N THR A 168 -0.48 -5.40 2.33
CA THR A 168 -0.30 -5.28 0.87
C THR A 168 -0.07 -6.64 0.21
N THR A 169 0.68 -7.54 0.87
CA THR A 169 0.94 -8.89 0.35
C THR A 169 -0.35 -9.71 0.29
N LEU A 170 -1.21 -9.66 1.33
CA LEU A 170 -2.51 -10.33 1.32
C LEU A 170 -3.45 -9.68 0.28
N THR A 171 -3.44 -8.37 0.17
CA THR A 171 -4.21 -7.66 -0.86
C THR A 171 -3.79 -8.12 -2.26
N ASN A 172 -2.49 -8.29 -2.53
CA ASN A 172 -2.01 -8.82 -3.81
C ASN A 172 -2.44 -10.29 -4.04
N ALA A 173 -2.50 -11.12 -2.98
CA ALA A 173 -3.05 -12.47 -3.10
C ALA A 173 -4.55 -12.45 -3.48
N LEU A 174 -5.34 -11.53 -2.90
CA LEU A 174 -6.74 -11.33 -3.27
C LEU A 174 -6.87 -10.78 -4.70
N LEU A 175 -6.01 -9.87 -5.13
CA LEU A 175 -5.97 -9.36 -6.49
C LEU A 175 -5.58 -10.43 -7.52
N ALA A 176 -4.77 -11.43 -7.12
CA ALA A 176 -4.51 -12.60 -7.96
C ALA A 176 -5.77 -13.45 -8.18
N GLU A 177 -6.66 -13.54 -7.19
CA GLU A 177 -7.99 -14.17 -7.37
C GLU A 177 -8.90 -13.30 -8.26
N VAL A 178 -8.89 -11.97 -8.08
CA VAL A 178 -9.62 -11.02 -8.96
C VAL A 178 -9.16 -11.16 -10.41
N ALA A 179 -7.87 -11.35 -10.66
CA ALA A 179 -7.31 -11.49 -12.01
C ALA A 179 -7.83 -12.72 -12.77
N LYS A 180 -8.41 -13.70 -12.07
CA LYS A 180 -9.09 -14.87 -12.68
C LYS A 180 -10.50 -14.56 -13.20
N THR A 181 -11.03 -13.38 -12.88
CA THR A 181 -12.33 -12.90 -13.36
C THR A 181 -12.18 -12.07 -14.63
N SER A 182 -13.31 -11.76 -15.29
CA SER A 182 -13.34 -10.83 -16.43
C SER A 182 -13.56 -9.37 -16.03
N ASP A 183 -13.45 -9.05 -14.75
CA ASP A 183 -13.76 -7.74 -14.22
C ASP A 183 -12.78 -6.66 -14.70
N ARG A 184 -13.31 -5.48 -14.98
CA ARG A 184 -12.49 -4.28 -15.17
C ARG A 184 -12.06 -3.73 -13.82
N VAL A 185 -10.75 -3.72 -13.58
CA VAL A 185 -10.16 -3.31 -12.31
C VAL A 185 -9.55 -1.92 -12.45
N VAL A 186 -9.91 -1.01 -11.56
CA VAL A 186 -9.30 0.33 -11.46
C VAL A 186 -8.65 0.46 -10.10
N ILE A 187 -7.33 0.28 -10.03
CA ILE A 187 -6.54 0.39 -8.82
C ILE A 187 -6.23 1.85 -8.51
N ILE A 188 -6.32 2.23 -7.23
CA ILE A 188 -5.96 3.56 -6.74
C ILE A 188 -4.97 3.41 -5.58
N GLU A 189 -3.80 4.05 -5.68
CA GLU A 189 -2.77 3.98 -4.66
C GLU A 189 -1.90 5.25 -4.61
N ASP A 190 -1.25 5.49 -3.49
CA ASP A 190 -0.27 6.58 -3.39
C ASP A 190 1.06 6.19 -4.01
N THR A 191 1.49 4.99 -3.72
CA THR A 191 2.74 4.40 -4.21
C THR A 191 2.41 3.04 -4.82
N ARG A 192 3.09 2.68 -5.88
CA ARG A 192 2.86 1.43 -6.59
C ARG A 192 3.28 0.22 -5.75
N GLU A 193 2.32 -0.41 -5.12
CA GLU A 193 2.51 -1.62 -4.29
C GLU A 193 1.57 -2.75 -4.71
N LEU A 194 0.41 -2.41 -5.29
CA LEU A 194 -0.58 -3.38 -5.71
C LEU A 194 -0.22 -4.00 -7.06
N GLN A 195 -0.34 -5.30 -7.13
CA GLN A 195 -0.07 -6.11 -8.33
C GLN A 195 -1.33 -6.86 -8.73
N CYS A 196 -1.83 -6.58 -9.91
CA CYS A 196 -3.01 -7.24 -10.47
C CYS A 196 -2.73 -7.60 -11.93
N ALA A 197 -2.90 -8.87 -12.25
CA ALA A 197 -2.73 -9.40 -13.61
C ALA A 197 -4.05 -9.42 -14.41
N ALA A 198 -5.08 -8.69 -13.99
CA ALA A 198 -6.33 -8.59 -14.71
C ALA A 198 -6.09 -8.03 -16.13
N PRO A 199 -6.68 -8.63 -17.18
CA PRO A 199 -6.45 -8.20 -18.57
C PRO A 199 -7.02 -6.79 -18.84
N ASN A 200 -8.00 -6.36 -18.06
CA ASN A 200 -8.63 -5.03 -18.16
C ASN A 200 -8.34 -4.21 -16.91
N LEU A 201 -7.15 -3.63 -16.86
CA LEU A 201 -6.60 -2.94 -15.69
C LEU A 201 -6.30 -1.47 -15.99
N VAL A 202 -6.69 -0.59 -15.07
CA VAL A 202 -6.19 0.79 -14.97
C VAL A 202 -5.58 0.98 -13.59
N ALA A 203 -4.33 1.40 -13.51
CA ALA A 203 -3.67 1.76 -12.26
C ALA A 203 -3.48 3.28 -12.20
N MET A 204 -4.04 3.90 -11.17
CA MET A 204 -3.96 5.34 -10.90
C MET A 204 -3.15 5.58 -9.64
N ARG A 205 -2.35 6.65 -9.64
CA ARG A 205 -1.54 7.04 -8.48
C ARG A 205 -1.77 8.51 -8.14
N THR A 206 -1.76 8.80 -6.86
CA THR A 206 -1.73 10.20 -6.39
C THR A 206 -0.46 10.89 -6.85
N LYS A 207 -0.53 12.18 -6.93
CA LYS A 207 0.62 13.04 -7.16
C LYS A 207 0.44 14.32 -6.38
N ASP A 208 1.41 14.64 -5.53
CA ASP A 208 1.40 15.83 -4.70
C ASP A 208 1.12 17.09 -5.53
N GLY A 209 0.15 17.89 -5.08
CA GLY A 209 -0.27 19.11 -5.75
C GLY A 209 -0.99 18.94 -7.10
N VAL A 210 -1.27 17.69 -7.54
CA VAL A 210 -1.93 17.40 -8.83
C VAL A 210 -3.21 16.61 -8.65
N ALA A 211 -3.18 15.46 -7.95
CA ALA A 211 -4.34 14.60 -7.75
C ALA A 211 -4.26 13.89 -6.40
N THR A 212 -5.30 14.03 -5.60
CA THR A 212 -5.48 13.35 -4.31
C THR A 212 -6.14 11.98 -4.48
N LEU A 213 -6.14 11.15 -3.44
CA LEU A 213 -6.90 9.89 -3.42
C LEU A 213 -8.39 10.13 -3.70
N SER A 214 -9.01 11.14 -3.07
CA SER A 214 -10.41 11.51 -3.32
C SER A 214 -10.68 11.88 -4.77
N ASP A 215 -9.77 12.63 -5.42
CA ASP A 215 -9.91 12.98 -6.84
C ASP A 215 -9.87 11.73 -7.73
N LEU A 216 -8.99 10.78 -7.39
CA LEU A 216 -8.85 9.54 -8.14
C LEU A 216 -10.05 8.59 -7.92
N VAL A 217 -10.59 8.50 -6.70
CA VAL A 217 -11.84 7.76 -6.44
C VAL A 217 -12.98 8.32 -7.29
N ARG A 218 -13.19 9.64 -7.29
CA ARG A 218 -14.22 10.29 -8.11
C ARG A 218 -14.00 10.08 -9.61
N SER A 219 -12.75 10.11 -10.06
CA SER A 219 -12.40 9.86 -11.46
C SER A 219 -12.63 8.42 -11.87
N SER A 220 -12.36 7.45 -10.97
CA SER A 220 -12.56 6.03 -11.23
C SER A 220 -14.00 5.71 -11.62
N LEU A 221 -14.99 6.35 -11.01
CA LEU A 221 -16.42 6.16 -11.28
C LEU A 221 -16.80 6.47 -12.74
N ARG A 222 -15.99 7.28 -13.45
CA ARG A 222 -16.19 7.59 -14.89
C ARG A 222 -15.41 6.66 -15.82
N LEU A 223 -14.58 5.77 -15.26
CA LEU A 223 -13.81 4.79 -16.03
C LEU A 223 -14.54 3.44 -16.16
N ARG A 224 -15.80 3.35 -15.73
CA ARG A 224 -16.62 2.12 -15.74
C ARG A 224 -15.93 0.94 -15.05
N PRO A 225 -15.50 1.09 -13.81
CA PRO A 225 -14.88 -0.01 -13.08
C PRO A 225 -15.93 -1.05 -12.68
N ASP A 226 -15.55 -2.33 -12.70
CA ASP A 226 -16.28 -3.38 -12.00
C ASP A 226 -15.78 -3.46 -10.55
N ARG A 227 -14.47 -3.21 -10.32
CA ARG A 227 -13.85 -3.19 -8.98
C ARG A 227 -12.90 -2.02 -8.83
N ILE A 228 -12.85 -1.47 -7.61
CA ILE A 228 -11.95 -0.34 -7.24
C ILE A 228 -11.11 -0.76 -6.01
N PRO A 229 -10.00 -1.51 -6.20
CA PRO A 229 -9.04 -1.73 -5.13
C PRO A 229 -8.29 -0.46 -4.76
N VAL A 230 -8.00 -0.30 -3.45
CA VAL A 230 -7.26 0.86 -2.92
C VAL A 230 -6.08 0.39 -2.09
N GLY A 231 -4.89 0.92 -2.36
CA GLY A 231 -3.66 0.53 -1.68
C GLY A 231 -3.75 0.69 -0.17
N GLU A 232 -4.14 1.86 0.29
CA GLU A 232 -4.35 2.14 1.71
C GLU A 232 -5.37 3.28 1.91
N VAL A 233 -6.24 3.11 2.89
CA VAL A 233 -7.20 4.15 3.32
C VAL A 233 -6.61 4.86 4.54
N ARG A 234 -6.28 6.15 4.40
CA ARG A 234 -5.53 6.91 5.40
C ARG A 234 -6.16 8.22 5.83
N GLY A 235 -7.10 8.76 5.06
CA GLY A 235 -7.71 10.07 5.28
C GLY A 235 -9.16 10.14 4.84
N SER A 236 -9.60 11.35 4.54
CA SER A 236 -10.98 11.67 4.21
C SER A 236 -11.54 10.99 2.96
N GLU A 237 -10.68 10.45 2.10
CA GLU A 237 -11.07 9.62 0.93
C GLU A 237 -11.88 8.39 1.31
N ALA A 238 -11.81 7.96 2.58
CA ALA A 238 -12.60 6.85 3.12
C ALA A 238 -14.10 7.00 2.81
N LEU A 239 -14.64 8.21 2.92
CA LEU A 239 -16.06 8.47 2.63
C LEU A 239 -16.39 8.32 1.14
N ASP A 240 -15.54 8.87 0.24
CA ASP A 240 -15.73 8.76 -1.20
C ASP A 240 -15.63 7.29 -1.64
N LEU A 241 -14.71 6.53 -1.04
CA LEU A 241 -14.51 5.12 -1.30
C LEU A 241 -15.74 4.27 -0.89
N LEU A 242 -16.25 4.46 0.33
CA LEU A 242 -17.46 3.76 0.79
C LEU A 242 -18.66 4.06 -0.10
N LYS A 243 -18.83 5.31 -0.52
CA LYS A 243 -19.88 5.66 -1.49
C LYS A 243 -19.69 4.91 -2.81
N ALA A 244 -18.46 4.84 -3.32
CA ALA A 244 -18.18 4.12 -4.56
C ALA A 244 -18.49 2.62 -4.45
N TRP A 245 -18.04 1.97 -3.39
CA TRP A 245 -18.27 0.55 -3.16
C TRP A 245 -19.73 0.21 -2.87
N GLY A 246 -20.43 1.07 -2.11
CA GLY A 246 -21.84 0.86 -1.75
C GLY A 246 -22.85 1.22 -2.85
N THR A 247 -22.45 1.93 -3.91
CA THR A 247 -23.37 2.43 -4.94
C THR A 247 -23.08 1.94 -6.35
N GLY A 248 -22.77 0.64 -6.51
CA GLY A 248 -22.70 0.02 -7.84
C GLY A 248 -21.32 -0.48 -8.27
N HIS A 249 -20.29 -0.35 -7.42
CA HIS A 249 -18.95 -0.87 -7.68
C HIS A 249 -18.48 -1.81 -6.55
N PRO A 250 -19.21 -2.91 -6.26
CA PRO A 250 -18.86 -3.86 -5.20
C PRO A 250 -17.58 -4.65 -5.55
N GLY A 251 -17.02 -5.33 -4.54
CA GLY A 251 -15.78 -6.09 -4.71
C GLY A 251 -14.53 -5.25 -4.55
N GLY A 252 -14.65 -4.14 -3.81
CA GLY A 252 -13.53 -3.33 -3.39
C GLY A 252 -12.62 -4.09 -2.42
N ILE A 253 -11.32 -3.83 -2.51
CA ILE A 253 -10.33 -4.37 -1.57
C ILE A 253 -9.46 -3.19 -1.15
N GLY A 254 -9.37 -2.95 0.16
CA GLY A 254 -8.56 -1.85 0.69
C GLY A 254 -7.78 -2.25 1.92
N THR A 255 -6.66 -1.56 2.20
CA THR A 255 -5.92 -1.77 3.46
C THR A 255 -6.16 -0.64 4.44
N ILE A 256 -6.07 -0.96 5.73
CA ILE A 256 -6.20 0.00 6.82
C ILE A 256 -5.32 -0.39 8.01
N HIS A 257 -4.83 0.59 8.76
CA HIS A 257 -4.09 0.34 10.00
C HIS A 257 -5.06 0.13 11.17
N ALA A 258 -5.23 -1.13 11.60
CA ALA A 258 -5.99 -1.49 12.80
C ALA A 258 -5.56 -2.86 13.34
N GLY A 259 -5.79 -3.12 14.61
CA GLY A 259 -5.40 -4.36 15.29
C GLY A 259 -6.53 -5.39 15.45
N SER A 260 -7.77 -5.06 15.06
CA SER A 260 -8.95 -5.94 15.13
C SER A 260 -10.00 -5.55 14.10
N GLY A 261 -10.98 -6.43 13.84
CA GLY A 261 -12.08 -6.16 12.91
C GLY A 261 -12.91 -4.93 13.32
N ILE A 262 -13.38 -4.89 14.56
CA ILE A 262 -14.07 -3.70 15.12
C ILE A 262 -13.16 -2.46 15.05
N GLY A 263 -11.89 -2.61 15.39
CA GLY A 263 -10.91 -1.51 15.31
C GLY A 263 -10.76 -0.95 13.89
N ALA A 264 -10.84 -1.79 12.86
CA ALA A 264 -10.79 -1.37 11.47
C ALA A 264 -12.01 -0.52 11.08
N LEU A 265 -13.22 -0.92 11.48
CA LEU A 265 -14.45 -0.16 11.23
C LEU A 265 -14.45 1.18 11.98
N ARG A 266 -14.01 1.19 13.25
CA ARG A 266 -13.85 2.44 14.02
C ARG A 266 -12.75 3.33 13.44
N ARG A 267 -11.70 2.76 12.86
CA ARG A 267 -10.68 3.54 12.16
C ARG A 267 -11.25 4.24 10.92
N LEU A 268 -12.13 3.57 10.16
CA LEU A 268 -12.85 4.22 9.06
C LEU A 268 -13.68 5.40 9.55
N GLU A 269 -14.39 5.29 10.71
CA GLU A 269 -15.10 6.44 11.29
C GLU A 269 -14.18 7.63 11.52
N GLN A 270 -13.03 7.39 12.16
CA GLN A 270 -12.06 8.46 12.44
C GLN A 270 -11.58 9.16 11.16
N LEU A 271 -11.29 8.39 10.10
CA LEU A 271 -10.88 8.95 8.81
C LEU A 271 -12.01 9.74 8.13
N ILE A 272 -13.25 9.26 8.23
CA ILE A 272 -14.42 9.95 7.69
C ILE A 272 -14.70 11.26 8.45
N GLN A 273 -14.42 11.32 9.75
CA GLN A 273 -14.55 12.54 10.57
C GLN A 273 -13.65 13.68 10.08
N GLU A 274 -12.59 13.39 9.32
CA GLU A 274 -11.79 14.43 8.68
C GLU A 274 -12.55 15.20 7.59
N ALA A 275 -13.61 14.59 7.00
CA ALA A 275 -14.43 15.19 5.95
C ALA A 275 -15.80 15.67 6.43
N VAL A 276 -16.39 15.02 7.44
CA VAL A 276 -17.76 15.29 7.90
C VAL A 276 -17.89 15.23 9.41
N ILE A 277 -18.81 16.02 9.96
CA ILE A 277 -19.05 16.08 11.42
C ILE A 277 -19.79 14.79 11.89
N THR A 278 -20.77 14.33 11.10
CA THR A 278 -21.57 13.14 11.44
C THR A 278 -21.13 11.97 10.57
N VAL A 279 -20.57 10.95 11.21
CA VAL A 279 -20.12 9.74 10.50
C VAL A 279 -21.33 8.87 10.15
N PRO A 280 -21.49 8.47 8.89
CA PRO A 280 -22.57 7.57 8.48
C PRO A 280 -22.22 6.11 8.84
N ARG A 281 -22.37 5.71 10.10
CA ARG A 281 -22.05 4.35 10.59
C ARG A 281 -22.79 3.25 9.84
N ALA A 282 -24.07 3.50 9.49
CA ALA A 282 -24.85 2.58 8.69
C ALA A 282 -24.19 2.32 7.33
N LEU A 283 -23.71 3.37 6.65
CA LEU A 283 -23.00 3.22 5.37
C LEU A 283 -21.73 2.37 5.50
N ILE A 284 -20.97 2.51 6.58
CA ILE A 284 -19.79 1.67 6.84
C ILE A 284 -20.22 0.21 6.98
N ALA A 285 -21.21 -0.04 7.84
CA ALA A 285 -21.71 -1.39 8.16
C ALA A 285 -22.38 -2.09 6.98
N GLU A 286 -23.03 -1.34 6.09
CA GLU A 286 -23.68 -1.85 4.88
C GLU A 286 -22.71 -2.05 3.71
N THR A 287 -21.57 -1.33 3.71
CA THR A 287 -20.62 -1.36 2.60
C THR A 287 -19.53 -2.39 2.80
N ILE A 288 -19.01 -2.53 4.01
CA ILE A 288 -17.92 -3.48 4.29
C ILE A 288 -18.51 -4.84 4.62
N ASP A 289 -18.20 -5.84 3.81
CA ASP A 289 -18.71 -7.21 3.99
C ASP A 289 -17.79 -8.05 4.88
N LEU A 290 -16.46 -7.86 4.73
CA LEU A 290 -15.47 -8.71 5.37
C LEU A 290 -14.27 -7.90 5.86
N VAL A 291 -13.79 -8.22 7.06
CA VAL A 291 -12.53 -7.69 7.60
C VAL A 291 -11.55 -8.83 7.85
N ALA A 292 -10.37 -8.74 7.26
CA ALA A 292 -9.27 -9.70 7.42
C ALA A 292 -8.13 -9.02 8.20
N VAL A 293 -7.81 -9.51 9.42
CA VAL A 293 -6.81 -8.89 10.31
C VAL A 293 -5.54 -9.72 10.35
N LEU A 294 -4.43 -9.11 9.95
CA LEU A 294 -3.09 -9.69 10.03
C LEU A 294 -2.34 -9.18 11.25
N ALA A 295 -1.70 -10.10 11.97
CA ALA A 295 -0.80 -9.79 13.08
C ALA A 295 0.53 -10.54 12.95
N GLY A 296 1.53 -10.10 13.73
CA GLY A 296 2.88 -10.67 13.69
C GLY A 296 3.70 -10.20 12.48
N ARG A 297 4.98 -10.54 12.47
CA ARG A 297 5.95 -10.24 11.41
C ARG A 297 6.79 -11.48 11.10
N GLY A 298 7.34 -11.55 9.89
CA GLY A 298 8.18 -12.69 9.47
C GLY A 298 7.44 -14.01 9.65
N SER A 299 8.08 -14.97 10.31
CA SER A 299 7.53 -16.31 10.61
C SER A 299 6.37 -16.32 11.61
N ALA A 300 6.23 -15.25 12.42
CA ALA A 300 5.12 -15.10 13.37
C ALA A 300 3.84 -14.49 12.72
N ARG A 301 3.87 -14.14 11.43
CA ARG A 301 2.71 -13.58 10.72
C ARG A 301 1.56 -14.57 10.74
N ARG A 302 0.34 -14.09 11.05
CA ARG A 302 -0.90 -14.87 11.05
C ARG A 302 -2.07 -14.00 10.64
N LEU A 303 -3.05 -14.60 9.94
CA LEU A 303 -4.40 -14.07 9.81
C LEU A 303 -5.15 -14.43 11.10
N VAL A 304 -5.20 -13.48 12.03
CA VAL A 304 -5.70 -13.72 13.39
C VAL A 304 -7.21 -13.56 13.50
N GLU A 305 -7.83 -12.82 12.58
CA GLU A 305 -9.28 -12.61 12.55
C GLU A 305 -9.73 -12.53 11.09
N LEU A 306 -10.81 -13.23 10.76
CA LEU A 306 -11.56 -13.08 9.53
C LEU A 306 -13.02 -12.97 9.93
N ALA A 307 -13.57 -11.76 9.85
CA ALA A 307 -14.88 -11.42 10.37
C ALA A 307 -15.80 -10.87 9.28
N ARG A 308 -17.04 -11.34 9.27
CA ARG A 308 -18.15 -10.76 8.51
C ARG A 308 -18.72 -9.57 9.27
N VAL A 309 -19.07 -8.52 8.56
CA VAL A 309 -19.80 -7.38 9.11
C VAL A 309 -21.29 -7.64 8.91
N ASP A 310 -22.04 -7.75 10.03
CA ASP A 310 -23.46 -8.12 10.02
C ASP A 310 -24.37 -6.88 10.17
N GLY A 311 -23.80 -5.68 10.17
CA GLY A 311 -24.54 -4.44 10.32
C GLY A 311 -24.24 -3.72 11.63
N LEU A 312 -25.22 -2.96 12.14
CA LEU A 312 -25.18 -2.32 13.45
C LEU A 312 -26.07 -3.11 14.44
N GLY A 313 -25.54 -3.35 15.63
CA GLY A 313 -26.28 -3.92 16.74
C GLY A 313 -27.33 -2.97 17.33
N PRO A 314 -28.16 -3.46 18.26
CA PRO A 314 -29.21 -2.64 18.94
C PRO A 314 -28.63 -1.46 19.74
N ASP A 315 -27.39 -1.54 20.15
CA ASP A 315 -26.62 -0.49 20.84
C ASP A 315 -26.02 0.55 19.89
N GLY A 316 -26.18 0.33 18.57
CA GLY A 316 -25.62 1.20 17.51
C GLY A 316 -24.13 0.97 17.28
N ASP A 317 -23.50 -0.06 17.87
CA ASP A 317 -22.13 -0.46 17.54
C ASP A 317 -22.10 -1.51 16.42
N TYR A 318 -20.94 -1.74 15.80
CA TYR A 318 -20.80 -2.73 14.72
C TYR A 318 -20.99 -4.14 15.24
N ALA A 319 -21.84 -4.92 14.58
CA ALA A 319 -21.96 -6.36 14.77
C ALA A 319 -21.05 -7.07 13.78
N ILE A 320 -20.13 -7.89 14.27
CA ILE A 320 -19.27 -8.75 13.46
C ILE A 320 -19.29 -10.18 13.96
N THR A 321 -19.22 -11.16 13.05
CA THR A 321 -19.14 -12.58 13.38
C THR A 321 -17.96 -13.24 12.69
N PRO A 322 -17.35 -14.31 13.26
CA PRO A 322 -16.32 -15.07 12.55
C PRO A 322 -16.85 -15.53 11.18
N ALA A 323 -16.11 -15.24 10.12
CA ALA A 323 -16.52 -15.61 8.77
C ALA A 323 -16.28 -17.10 8.45
N THR A 324 -15.45 -17.79 9.26
CA THR A 324 -15.24 -19.24 9.16
C THR A 324 -16.00 -19.90 10.29
N THR A 325 -16.91 -20.81 9.98
CA THR A 325 -17.46 -21.73 10.98
C THR A 325 -16.33 -22.67 11.41
N SER A 326 -15.86 -22.56 12.64
CA SER A 326 -15.11 -23.66 13.24
C SER A 326 -16.03 -24.88 13.15
N LYS A 327 -15.67 -25.90 12.35
CA LYS A 327 -16.24 -27.23 12.54
C LYS A 327 -15.93 -27.58 13.99
N GLY A 328 -16.98 -27.59 14.83
CA GLY A 328 -16.82 -27.96 16.23
C GLY A 328 -16.04 -29.24 16.31
N ASP A 329 -15.02 -29.23 17.15
CA ASP A 329 -14.36 -30.45 17.59
C ASP A 329 -15.45 -31.41 18.06
N PRO A 330 -15.56 -32.62 17.48
CA PRO A 330 -16.47 -33.61 18.02
C PRO A 330 -15.91 -34.01 19.40
N SER A 331 -16.61 -33.58 20.45
CA SER A 331 -16.42 -33.98 21.86
C SER A 331 -16.47 -35.49 22.02
#